data_891461de2dfc6eb464d59cb4cb081fa4
#
_entry.id   891461de2dfc6eb464d59cb4cb081fa4
#
_cell.length_a   1.000
_cell.length_b   1.000
_cell.length_c   1.000
_cell.angle_alpha   90.00
_cell.angle_beta   90.00
_cell.angle_gamma   90.00
#
_symmetry.space_group_name_H-M   'P 1'
#
loop_
_entity.id
_entity.type
_entity.pdbx_description
1 polymer ?
#
loop_
_entity_poly.entity_id
_entity_poly.type
_entity_poly.pdbx_seq_one_letter_code
_entity_poly.pdbx_strand_id
1 'polypeptide(L)'
;MNRNDGPFFFNGINARTGDYLFPPQSAEEILSRLSGMPKSDKRVVMPGIDPKELSEAGWGVIFHERENPEVREALRPLLEHRKAQAARRFQSHYREFHGETGFRDGEAKEDFLVRHGAVLGPVAPSKMPYYLLIVGDPKLIPFHFQHQLDVQYAVGRICFDTPEDYARYARSVVEAEVREAKRARRVSLFGVSNADDYATQLSASHLVKPLAERLGRPAEWQEPTDWDWEIQTVMSQDATKARLGRLLGGDETPALLFTASHGMGFPCGDPLQRAHQGALLCQDWPGPKEWRKSVPPDFYFAGEDVAESARVAGMVVFHFACHGAGAPALDEFAISKGASPRSIAPEPFVSRLPQRLLSHPGGGALAVVGHVERAWAHSFLSKTSTSQIGAFESALRLLMNGYPVGYAMEYFNLQYAELAADLTLALQRSGYGEKIPQEIESLWLANNDARNYAVIGDPAVRVAVR
;
A
#
# COMPACT_ATOMS: atom_id res chain seq x y z
N MET A 1 34.73 -0.72 13.17
CA MET A 1 33.28 -0.90 12.87
C MET A 1 32.72 0.48 12.66
N ASN A 2 32.57 0.91 11.42
CA ASN A 2 31.96 2.22 11.11
C ASN A 2 30.46 2.08 11.34
N ARG A 3 29.95 2.64 12.43
CA ARG A 3 28.51 2.85 12.62
C ARG A 3 28.11 3.96 11.66
N ASN A 4 27.09 3.71 10.84
CA ASN A 4 26.43 4.76 10.08
C ASN A 4 25.59 5.59 11.09
N ASP A 5 26.23 6.55 11.76
CA ASP A 5 25.58 7.49 12.68
C ASP A 5 24.89 8.64 11.91
N GLY A 6 24.53 8.40 10.65
CA GLY A 6 23.88 9.37 9.80
C GLY A 6 22.38 9.51 10.11
N PRO A 7 21.78 10.67 9.77
CA PRO A 7 20.35 10.88 9.94
C PRO A 7 19.52 9.99 9.02
N PHE A 8 18.27 9.70 9.42
CA PHE A 8 17.33 8.91 8.65
C PHE A 8 16.58 9.79 7.62
N PHE A 9 16.46 9.27 6.39
CA PHE A 9 15.79 9.93 5.26
C PHE A 9 14.53 9.17 4.85
N PHE A 10 13.55 9.86 4.25
CA PHE A 10 12.31 9.27 3.72
C PHE A 10 11.90 9.92 2.39
N ASN A 11 11.08 9.18 1.62
CA ASN A 11 10.69 9.58 0.26
C ASN A 11 9.46 10.51 0.27
N GLY A 12 9.66 11.79 0.57
CA GLY A 12 8.61 12.80 0.53
C GLY A 12 9.18 14.20 0.36
N ILE A 13 8.64 14.95 -0.58
CA ILE A 13 9.00 16.34 -0.86
C ILE A 13 7.83 17.27 -0.53
N ASN A 14 8.13 18.36 0.16
CA ASN A 14 7.17 19.42 0.43
C ASN A 14 6.91 20.20 -0.87
N ALA A 15 5.69 20.13 -1.37
CA ALA A 15 5.29 20.74 -2.63
C ALA A 15 5.44 22.27 -2.65
N ARG A 16 5.48 22.93 -1.48
CA ARG A 16 5.59 24.40 -1.38
C ARG A 16 7.03 24.88 -1.32
N THR A 17 7.96 24.08 -0.79
CA THR A 17 9.36 24.52 -0.59
C THR A 17 10.35 23.81 -1.50
N GLY A 18 10.05 22.61 -1.99
CA GLY A 18 10.97 21.75 -2.72
C GLY A 18 11.98 21.02 -1.82
N ASP A 19 11.87 21.16 -0.49
CA ASP A 19 12.69 20.47 0.48
C ASP A 19 12.06 19.13 0.86
N TYR A 20 12.80 18.28 1.59
CA TYR A 20 12.21 17.10 2.19
C TYR A 20 10.99 17.47 3.04
N LEU A 21 9.92 16.69 2.94
CA LEU A 21 8.66 16.90 3.69
C LEU A 21 8.91 16.95 5.20
N PHE A 22 9.89 16.16 5.64
CA PHE A 22 10.41 16.17 7.01
C PHE A 22 11.94 16.23 6.95
N PRO A 23 12.58 17.01 7.83
CA PRO A 23 14.03 17.03 7.91
C PRO A 23 14.54 15.63 8.28
N PRO A 24 15.76 15.28 7.89
CA PRO A 24 16.40 14.07 8.37
C PRO A 24 16.38 14.06 9.89
N GLN A 25 15.98 12.95 10.49
CA GLN A 25 15.83 12.83 11.94
C GLN A 25 17.00 12.08 12.56
N SER A 26 17.52 12.59 13.68
CA SER A 26 18.55 11.90 14.44
C SER A 26 17.96 10.80 15.33
N ALA A 27 18.81 9.84 15.70
CA ALA A 27 18.49 8.77 16.64
C ALA A 27 17.89 9.28 17.96
N GLU A 28 18.44 10.35 18.51
CA GLU A 28 18.01 10.91 19.79
C GLU A 28 16.60 11.52 19.74
N GLU A 29 16.24 12.17 18.64
CA GLU A 29 14.92 12.78 18.46
C GLU A 29 13.80 11.73 18.40
N ILE A 30 14.08 10.57 17.84
CA ILE A 30 13.09 9.48 17.72
C ILE A 30 12.92 8.75 19.07
N LEU A 31 14.00 8.52 19.80
CA LEU A 31 13.99 7.82 21.09
C LEU A 31 13.24 8.52 22.21
N SER A 32 13.22 9.85 22.21
CA SER A 32 12.45 10.62 23.20
C SER A 32 10.95 10.34 23.13
N ARG A 33 10.51 9.62 22.09
CA ARG A 33 9.10 9.42 21.70
C ARG A 33 8.53 8.04 22.02
N LEU A 34 9.37 7.07 22.44
CA LEU A 34 8.99 5.66 22.61
C LEU A 34 8.57 5.30 24.04
N SER A 35 7.34 5.57 24.44
CA SER A 35 6.79 4.96 25.66
C SER A 35 5.31 4.59 25.46
N GLY A 36 5.06 3.30 25.28
CA GLY A 36 3.74 2.68 25.35
C GLY A 36 3.18 2.12 24.04
N MET A 37 3.67 0.98 23.56
CA MET A 37 3.07 0.24 22.45
C MET A 37 2.54 -1.15 22.85
N PRO A 38 1.44 -1.64 22.26
CA PRO A 38 0.81 -2.92 22.57
C PRO A 38 1.45 -4.11 21.83
N LYS A 39 1.22 -5.32 22.34
CA LYS A 39 1.71 -6.62 21.82
C LYS A 39 0.93 -7.08 20.59
N SER A 40 1.60 -7.74 19.63
CA SER A 40 0.95 -8.41 18.50
C SER A 40 1.28 -9.92 18.44
N ASP A 41 0.29 -10.75 18.07
CA ASP A 41 0.42 -12.18 17.83
C ASP A 41 0.29 -12.52 16.34
N LYS A 42 1.14 -13.41 15.83
CA LYS A 42 1.19 -13.86 14.41
C LYS A 42 0.15 -14.92 14.10
N ARG A 43 -0.52 -14.88 12.93
CA ARG A 43 -1.28 -16.04 12.39
C ARG A 43 -1.57 -15.96 10.87
N VAL A 44 -1.52 -17.11 10.19
CA VAL A 44 -1.67 -17.37 8.75
C VAL A 44 -2.99 -18.11 8.49
N VAL A 45 -3.45 -18.15 7.22
CA VAL A 45 -4.60 -18.97 6.77
C VAL A 45 -4.46 -20.43 7.25
N MET A 46 -5.58 -21.08 7.56
CA MET A 46 -5.58 -22.50 7.98
C MET A 46 -4.90 -23.39 6.93
N PRO A 47 -4.07 -24.35 7.32
CA PRO A 47 -3.47 -25.30 6.40
C PRO A 47 -4.54 -26.03 5.57
N GLY A 48 -4.31 -26.14 4.25
CA GLY A 48 -5.22 -26.81 3.33
C GLY A 48 -6.25 -25.91 2.63
N ILE A 49 -6.23 -24.59 2.87
CA ILE A 49 -7.01 -23.61 2.10
C ILE A 49 -6.14 -23.06 0.97
N ASP A 50 -6.64 -23.17 -0.28
CA ASP A 50 -6.00 -22.52 -1.43
C ASP A 50 -6.39 -21.03 -1.46
N PRO A 51 -5.43 -20.09 -1.28
CA PRO A 51 -5.70 -18.66 -1.34
C PRO A 51 -6.14 -18.18 -2.73
N LYS A 52 -5.92 -18.96 -3.78
CA LYS A 52 -6.41 -18.65 -5.12
C LYS A 52 -7.91 -18.93 -5.27
N GLU A 53 -8.48 -19.78 -4.43
CA GLU A 53 -9.87 -20.22 -4.55
C GLU A 53 -10.75 -19.49 -3.54
N LEU A 54 -11.52 -18.48 -4.01
CA LEU A 54 -12.43 -17.72 -3.13
C LEU A 54 -13.50 -18.60 -2.48
N SER A 55 -13.89 -19.70 -3.12
CA SER A 55 -14.80 -20.69 -2.52
C SER A 55 -14.20 -21.44 -1.32
N GLU A 56 -12.89 -21.38 -1.12
CA GLU A 56 -12.18 -21.93 0.03
C GLU A 56 -11.77 -20.83 1.02
N ALA A 57 -11.10 -19.78 0.53
CA ALA A 57 -10.60 -18.67 1.34
C ALA A 57 -11.72 -17.74 1.86
N GLY A 58 -12.82 -17.63 1.14
CA GLY A 58 -13.92 -16.72 1.44
C GLY A 58 -13.65 -15.27 1.07
N TRP A 59 -14.72 -14.50 0.89
CA TRP A 59 -14.68 -13.08 0.61
C TRP A 59 -15.77 -12.34 1.39
N GLY A 60 -15.43 -11.19 1.96
CA GLY A 60 -16.37 -10.35 2.69
C GLY A 60 -16.15 -8.87 2.44
N VAL A 61 -17.19 -8.07 2.68
CA VAL A 61 -17.17 -6.62 2.57
C VAL A 61 -17.59 -5.99 3.89
N ILE A 62 -16.85 -4.97 4.31
CA ILE A 62 -17.07 -4.23 5.55
C ILE A 62 -17.46 -2.80 5.21
N PHE A 63 -18.67 -2.43 5.56
CA PHE A 63 -19.17 -1.07 5.53
C PHE A 63 -19.24 -0.51 6.95
N HIS A 64 -19.29 0.80 7.09
CA HIS A 64 -19.65 1.44 8.35
C HIS A 64 -21.14 1.20 8.67
N GLU A 65 -21.52 1.12 9.96
CA GLU A 65 -22.93 0.92 10.37
C GLU A 65 -23.90 1.98 9.80
N ARG A 66 -23.38 3.19 9.54
CA ARG A 66 -24.12 4.33 8.94
C ARG A 66 -23.71 4.56 7.48
N GLU A 67 -23.51 3.50 6.72
CA GLU A 67 -23.15 3.61 5.31
C GLU A 67 -24.22 4.35 4.48
N ASN A 68 -23.80 4.98 3.38
CA ASN A 68 -24.75 5.45 2.37
C ASN A 68 -25.27 4.25 1.54
N PRO A 69 -26.58 3.91 1.56
CA PRO A 69 -27.13 2.78 0.80
C PRO A 69 -26.84 2.86 -0.71
N GLU A 70 -26.72 4.07 -1.28
CA GLU A 70 -26.40 4.27 -2.70
C GLU A 70 -25.02 3.70 -3.06
N VAL A 71 -24.04 3.76 -2.13
CA VAL A 71 -22.71 3.19 -2.33
C VAL A 71 -22.79 1.67 -2.43
N ARG A 72 -23.56 1.04 -1.55
CA ARG A 72 -23.76 -0.41 -1.60
C ARG A 72 -24.49 -0.85 -2.86
N GLU A 73 -25.52 -0.10 -3.28
CA GLU A 73 -26.22 -0.35 -4.56
C GLU A 73 -25.29 -0.18 -5.76
N ALA A 74 -24.44 0.84 -5.77
CA ALA A 74 -23.44 1.05 -6.80
C ALA A 74 -22.43 -0.11 -6.91
N LEU A 75 -22.11 -0.76 -5.80
CA LEU A 75 -21.22 -1.92 -5.74
C LEU A 75 -21.93 -3.24 -6.06
N ARG A 76 -23.24 -3.28 -6.25
CA ARG A 76 -24.00 -4.52 -6.45
C ARG A 76 -23.38 -5.46 -7.49
N PRO A 77 -22.92 -5.03 -8.68
CA PRO A 77 -22.30 -5.93 -9.64
C PRO A 77 -21.08 -6.67 -9.08
N LEU A 78 -20.22 -5.99 -8.29
CA LEU A 78 -19.07 -6.60 -7.63
C LEU A 78 -19.52 -7.56 -6.52
N LEU A 79 -20.47 -7.16 -5.70
CA LEU A 79 -20.99 -7.98 -4.58
C LEU A 79 -21.59 -9.29 -5.11
N GLU A 80 -22.42 -9.23 -6.15
CA GLU A 80 -23.00 -10.41 -6.79
C GLU A 80 -21.93 -11.32 -7.42
N HIS A 81 -20.95 -10.72 -8.08
CA HIS A 81 -19.82 -11.46 -8.67
C HIS A 81 -19.00 -12.19 -7.60
N ARG A 82 -18.60 -11.51 -6.53
CA ARG A 82 -17.90 -12.11 -5.41
C ARG A 82 -18.70 -13.16 -4.67
N LYS A 83 -20.02 -12.94 -4.51
CA LYS A 83 -20.94 -13.93 -3.95
C LYS A 83 -20.98 -15.20 -4.78
N ALA A 84 -21.06 -15.08 -6.10
CA ALA A 84 -21.06 -16.22 -7.00
C ALA A 84 -19.74 -17.03 -6.92
N GLN A 85 -18.61 -16.37 -6.66
CA GLN A 85 -17.32 -17.03 -6.49
C GLN A 85 -17.14 -17.65 -5.09
N ALA A 86 -17.32 -16.86 -4.05
CA ALA A 86 -17.02 -17.27 -2.67
C ALA A 86 -18.06 -18.26 -2.10
N ALA A 87 -19.35 -18.04 -2.37
CA ALA A 87 -20.41 -18.89 -1.86
C ALA A 87 -20.61 -20.20 -2.66
N ARG A 88 -19.80 -20.45 -3.70
CA ARG A 88 -19.93 -21.65 -4.56
C ARG A 88 -19.84 -22.96 -3.78
N ARG A 89 -18.97 -23.04 -2.77
CA ARG A 89 -18.79 -24.24 -1.93
C ARG A 89 -19.61 -24.16 -0.65
N PHE A 90 -19.54 -23.02 0.06
CA PHE A 90 -20.25 -22.78 1.31
C PHE A 90 -20.80 -21.36 1.34
N GLN A 91 -22.10 -21.19 1.64
CA GLN A 91 -22.75 -19.88 1.73
C GLN A 91 -22.09 -18.96 2.75
N SER A 92 -21.54 -19.51 3.83
CA SER A 92 -20.86 -18.78 4.90
C SER A 92 -19.51 -18.19 4.48
N HIS A 93 -18.94 -18.57 3.32
CA HIS A 93 -17.70 -18.02 2.80
C HIS A 93 -17.88 -16.66 2.09
N TYR A 94 -19.14 -16.21 1.91
CA TYR A 94 -19.45 -14.86 1.50
C TYR A 94 -20.17 -14.12 2.64
N ARG A 95 -19.70 -12.92 2.99
CA ARG A 95 -20.29 -12.10 4.06
C ARG A 95 -20.34 -10.62 3.69
N GLU A 96 -21.46 -9.98 4.02
CA GLU A 96 -21.60 -8.52 4.00
C GLU A 96 -21.80 -8.02 5.42
N PHE A 97 -20.92 -7.14 5.89
CA PHE A 97 -21.00 -6.49 7.18
C PHE A 97 -21.47 -5.06 6.95
N HIS A 98 -22.77 -4.78 7.20
CA HIS A 98 -23.41 -3.49 6.99
C HIS A 98 -24.54 -3.27 8.01
N GLY A 99 -25.00 -2.04 8.17
CA GLY A 99 -26.00 -1.69 9.18
C GLY A 99 -25.58 -2.18 10.56
N GLU A 100 -26.43 -2.90 11.28
CA GLU A 100 -26.12 -3.41 12.63
C GLU A 100 -24.90 -4.34 12.69
N THR A 101 -24.55 -4.98 11.59
CA THR A 101 -23.37 -5.85 11.48
C THR A 101 -22.13 -5.13 10.95
N GLY A 102 -22.26 -3.88 10.47
CA GLY A 102 -21.19 -3.06 9.97
C GLY A 102 -20.17 -2.65 11.04
N PHE A 103 -19.11 -1.98 10.63
CA PHE A 103 -18.12 -1.39 11.54
C PHE A 103 -18.76 -0.25 12.35
N ARG A 104 -18.47 -0.18 13.64
CA ARG A 104 -18.99 0.83 14.56
C ARG A 104 -17.94 1.87 14.92
N ASP A 105 -18.39 3.10 15.19
CA ASP A 105 -17.49 4.19 15.61
C ASP A 105 -16.59 3.76 16.77
N GLY A 106 -15.27 3.89 16.56
CA GLY A 106 -14.26 3.57 17.58
C GLY A 106 -14.08 2.08 17.89
N GLU A 107 -14.69 1.18 17.12
CA GLU A 107 -14.59 -0.26 17.34
C GLU A 107 -13.16 -0.75 17.06
N ALA A 108 -12.58 -1.50 18.01
CA ALA A 108 -11.31 -2.16 17.80
C ALA A 108 -11.46 -3.42 16.93
N LYS A 109 -10.37 -3.85 16.28
CA LYS A 109 -10.33 -5.11 15.51
C LYS A 109 -10.88 -6.30 16.30
N GLU A 110 -10.44 -6.43 17.56
CA GLU A 110 -10.82 -7.56 18.42
C GLU A 110 -12.32 -7.58 18.69
N ASP A 111 -12.92 -6.42 19.01
CA ASP A 111 -14.34 -6.29 19.28
C ASP A 111 -15.17 -6.64 18.03
N PHE A 112 -14.74 -6.13 16.85
CA PHE A 112 -15.36 -6.47 15.58
C PHE A 112 -15.31 -7.98 15.31
N LEU A 113 -14.15 -8.62 15.47
CA LEU A 113 -14.01 -10.05 15.22
C LEU A 113 -14.84 -10.89 16.18
N VAL A 114 -14.82 -10.58 17.49
CA VAL A 114 -15.59 -11.31 18.52
C VAL A 114 -17.08 -11.18 18.25
N ARG A 115 -17.57 -9.99 17.92
CA ARG A 115 -18.99 -9.73 17.58
C ARG A 115 -19.48 -10.56 16.39
N HIS A 116 -18.56 -10.94 15.48
CA HIS A 116 -18.85 -11.78 14.32
C HIS A 116 -18.49 -13.25 14.51
N GLY A 117 -18.15 -13.66 15.76
CA GLY A 117 -17.86 -15.05 16.11
C GLY A 117 -16.49 -15.53 15.60
N ALA A 118 -15.60 -14.61 15.24
CA ALA A 118 -14.20 -14.89 14.96
C ALA A 118 -13.37 -14.66 16.23
N VAL A 119 -12.36 -15.50 16.43
CA VAL A 119 -11.46 -15.41 17.58
C VAL A 119 -10.02 -15.28 17.10
N LEU A 120 -9.13 -14.85 17.97
CA LEU A 120 -7.70 -14.92 17.71
C LEU A 120 -7.32 -16.37 17.37
N GLY A 121 -6.78 -16.60 16.17
CA GLY A 121 -6.45 -17.93 15.70
C GLY A 121 -6.29 -18.00 14.19
N PRO A 122 -6.10 -19.20 13.63
CA PRO A 122 -6.12 -19.39 12.19
C PRO A 122 -7.45 -18.88 11.62
N VAL A 123 -7.39 -18.25 10.45
CA VAL A 123 -8.59 -17.76 9.76
C VAL A 123 -9.51 -18.91 9.43
N ALA A 124 -10.73 -18.90 9.96
CA ALA A 124 -11.79 -19.84 9.62
C ALA A 124 -12.77 -19.14 8.66
N PRO A 125 -12.76 -19.40 7.34
CA PRO A 125 -13.55 -18.66 6.35
C PRO A 125 -15.05 -18.68 6.61
N SER A 126 -15.57 -19.72 7.27
CA SER A 126 -16.98 -19.80 7.67
C SER A 126 -17.38 -18.83 8.78
N LYS A 127 -16.41 -18.30 9.55
CA LYS A 127 -16.60 -17.30 10.60
C LYS A 127 -16.27 -15.90 10.11
N MET A 128 -15.09 -15.74 9.54
CA MET A 128 -14.61 -14.50 8.93
C MET A 128 -13.87 -14.85 7.65
N PRO A 129 -14.33 -14.37 6.48
CA PRO A 129 -13.65 -14.59 5.21
C PRO A 129 -12.22 -14.07 5.24
N TYR A 130 -11.32 -14.74 4.53
CA TYR A 130 -9.91 -14.33 4.47
C TYR A 130 -9.72 -13.03 3.68
N TYR A 131 -10.42 -12.84 2.56
CA TYR A 131 -10.39 -11.60 1.79
C TYR A 131 -11.47 -10.64 2.31
N LEU A 132 -11.05 -9.45 2.76
CA LEU A 132 -11.94 -8.44 3.33
C LEU A 132 -11.78 -7.10 2.59
N LEU A 133 -12.86 -6.64 1.97
CA LEU A 133 -12.91 -5.31 1.34
C LEU A 133 -13.55 -4.30 2.29
N ILE A 134 -12.80 -3.29 2.72
CA ILE A 134 -13.33 -2.13 3.46
C ILE A 134 -13.87 -1.11 2.45
N VAL A 135 -15.11 -0.69 2.64
CA VAL A 135 -15.76 0.33 1.82
C VAL A 135 -16.03 1.57 2.66
N GLY A 136 -15.36 2.67 2.33
CA GLY A 136 -15.62 3.96 2.97
C GLY A 136 -14.39 4.75 3.37
N ASP A 137 -14.68 5.97 3.81
CA ASP A 137 -13.70 6.98 4.19
C ASP A 137 -12.91 6.52 5.44
N PRO A 138 -11.59 6.69 5.46
CA PRO A 138 -10.77 6.39 6.63
C PRO A 138 -11.08 7.26 7.86
N LYS A 139 -11.88 8.32 7.71
CA LYS A 139 -12.46 9.06 8.83
C LYS A 139 -13.50 8.22 9.60
N LEU A 140 -14.27 7.38 8.89
CA LEU A 140 -15.31 6.52 9.46
C LEU A 140 -14.75 5.15 9.86
N ILE A 141 -13.97 4.52 8.97
CA ILE A 141 -13.29 3.25 9.24
C ILE A 141 -11.78 3.51 9.18
N PRO A 142 -11.10 3.73 10.31
CA PRO A 142 -9.71 4.21 10.34
C PRO A 142 -8.71 3.28 9.66
N PHE A 143 -7.59 3.84 9.17
CA PHE A 143 -6.50 3.03 8.61
C PHE A 143 -5.93 2.04 9.62
N HIS A 144 -5.83 2.41 10.91
CA HIS A 144 -5.30 1.50 11.93
C HIS A 144 -6.15 0.22 12.07
N PHE A 145 -7.48 0.30 11.86
CA PHE A 145 -8.33 -0.90 11.83
C PHE A 145 -7.96 -1.80 10.66
N GLN A 146 -7.73 -1.23 9.46
CA GLN A 146 -7.24 -1.98 8.30
C GLN A 146 -5.88 -2.62 8.60
N HIS A 147 -4.90 -1.86 9.09
CA HIS A 147 -3.56 -2.38 9.41
C HIS A 147 -3.58 -3.51 10.45
N GLN A 148 -4.47 -3.42 11.44
CA GLN A 148 -4.63 -4.50 12.42
C GLN A 148 -5.28 -5.75 11.80
N LEU A 149 -6.25 -5.59 10.90
CA LEU A 149 -6.83 -6.72 10.18
C LEU A 149 -5.83 -7.39 9.24
N ASP A 150 -4.98 -6.62 8.55
CA ASP A 150 -3.98 -7.11 7.60
C ASP A 150 -2.98 -8.10 8.22
N VAL A 151 -2.80 -8.08 9.54
CA VAL A 151 -1.95 -9.08 10.24
C VAL A 151 -2.49 -10.51 10.10
N GLN A 152 -3.79 -10.67 9.82
CA GLN A 152 -4.46 -11.97 9.87
C GLN A 152 -5.29 -12.27 8.62
N TYR A 153 -5.73 -11.23 7.91
CA TYR A 153 -6.61 -11.27 6.74
C TYR A 153 -5.96 -10.53 5.58
N ALA A 154 -6.35 -10.87 4.37
CA ALA A 154 -6.00 -10.09 3.19
C ALA A 154 -7.00 -8.94 3.02
N VAL A 155 -6.61 -7.72 3.36
CA VAL A 155 -7.52 -6.58 3.41
C VAL A 155 -7.23 -5.59 2.28
N GLY A 156 -8.28 -5.06 1.67
CA GLY A 156 -8.20 -3.94 0.76
C GLY A 156 -9.23 -2.88 1.13
N ARG A 157 -9.08 -1.70 0.57
CA ARG A 157 -10.00 -0.57 0.80
C ARG A 157 -10.38 0.09 -0.51
N ILE A 158 -11.64 0.49 -0.62
CA ILE A 158 -12.07 1.46 -1.62
C ILE A 158 -12.77 2.64 -0.94
N CYS A 159 -12.44 3.83 -1.43
CA CYS A 159 -13.06 5.08 -1.00
C CYS A 159 -13.07 6.04 -2.19
N PHE A 160 -14.26 6.45 -2.61
CA PHE A 160 -14.46 7.39 -3.71
C PHE A 160 -15.41 8.51 -3.29
N ASP A 161 -15.42 9.60 -4.05
CA ASP A 161 -16.23 10.78 -3.72
C ASP A 161 -17.71 10.59 -4.10
N THR A 162 -18.02 9.76 -5.09
CA THR A 162 -19.40 9.60 -5.61
C THR A 162 -19.80 8.13 -5.76
N PRO A 163 -21.10 7.79 -5.63
CA PRO A 163 -21.59 6.44 -5.92
C PRO A 163 -21.23 5.96 -7.33
N GLU A 164 -21.18 6.86 -8.32
CA GLU A 164 -20.83 6.52 -9.69
C GLU A 164 -19.37 6.00 -9.80
N ASP A 165 -18.45 6.55 -9.02
CA ASP A 165 -17.06 6.07 -8.99
C ASP A 165 -16.96 4.65 -8.43
N TYR A 166 -17.77 4.32 -7.39
CA TYR A 166 -17.89 2.95 -6.89
C TYR A 166 -18.48 2.01 -7.97
N ALA A 167 -19.50 2.45 -8.71
CA ALA A 167 -20.08 1.68 -9.80
C ALA A 167 -19.07 1.44 -10.95
N ARG A 168 -18.23 2.44 -11.30
CA ARG A 168 -17.16 2.30 -12.29
C ARG A 168 -16.14 1.27 -11.86
N TYR A 169 -15.71 1.35 -10.60
CA TYR A 169 -14.77 0.37 -10.04
C TYR A 169 -15.35 -1.05 -10.07
N ALA A 170 -16.60 -1.22 -9.59
CA ALA A 170 -17.28 -2.51 -9.58
C ALA A 170 -17.34 -3.12 -10.99
N ARG A 171 -17.74 -2.32 -11.99
CA ARG A 171 -17.76 -2.77 -13.40
C ARG A 171 -16.37 -3.16 -13.88
N SER A 172 -15.34 -2.36 -13.57
CA SER A 172 -13.95 -2.60 -14.01
C SER A 172 -13.42 -3.93 -13.49
N VAL A 173 -13.68 -4.27 -12.22
CA VAL A 173 -13.26 -5.55 -11.64
C VAL A 173 -14.00 -6.71 -12.32
N VAL A 174 -15.32 -6.65 -12.43
CA VAL A 174 -16.12 -7.70 -13.05
C VAL A 174 -15.70 -7.92 -14.50
N GLU A 175 -15.54 -6.84 -15.28
CA GLU A 175 -15.16 -6.93 -16.67
C GLU A 175 -13.76 -7.52 -16.87
N ALA A 176 -12.79 -7.15 -16.01
CA ALA A 176 -11.43 -7.68 -16.09
C ALA A 176 -11.37 -9.20 -15.81
N GLU A 177 -12.26 -9.71 -14.96
CA GLU A 177 -12.32 -11.12 -14.61
C GLU A 177 -13.14 -11.97 -15.60
N VAL A 178 -14.17 -11.39 -16.21
CA VAL A 178 -15.11 -12.10 -17.10
C VAL A 178 -14.70 -12.01 -18.58
N ARG A 179 -14.10 -10.89 -19.01
CA ARG A 179 -13.74 -10.67 -20.41
C ARG A 179 -12.43 -11.36 -20.80
N GLU A 180 -12.36 -11.81 -22.05
CA GLU A 180 -11.13 -12.38 -22.64
C GLU A 180 -10.03 -11.33 -22.92
N ALA A 181 -10.37 -10.04 -22.96
CA ALA A 181 -9.43 -8.96 -23.21
C ALA A 181 -8.49 -8.74 -22.03
N LYS A 182 -7.36 -9.43 -22.06
CA LYS A 182 -6.31 -9.39 -21.04
C LYS A 182 -5.08 -8.65 -21.54
N ARG A 183 -4.28 -8.13 -20.60
CA ARG A 183 -3.01 -7.45 -20.91
C ARG A 183 -1.91 -8.44 -21.29
N ALA A 184 -0.91 -7.94 -22.03
CA ALA A 184 0.34 -8.67 -22.20
C ALA A 184 1.04 -8.82 -20.85
N ARG A 185 1.74 -9.92 -20.64
CA ARG A 185 2.53 -10.20 -19.42
C ARG A 185 3.76 -9.29 -19.37
N ARG A 186 3.54 -8.04 -19.00
CA ARG A 186 4.60 -7.04 -18.85
C ARG A 186 4.57 -6.47 -17.44
N VAL A 187 5.74 -6.45 -16.81
CA VAL A 187 6.04 -5.67 -15.60
C VAL A 187 6.90 -4.49 -15.98
N SER A 188 6.51 -3.29 -15.60
CA SER A 188 7.36 -2.10 -15.74
C SER A 188 7.79 -1.62 -14.35
N LEU A 189 9.10 -1.39 -14.19
CA LEU A 189 9.69 -0.81 -12.99
C LEU A 189 10.15 0.60 -13.31
N PHE A 190 9.56 1.58 -12.61
CA PHE A 190 9.86 3.00 -12.76
C PHE A 190 10.61 3.50 -11.53
N GLY A 191 11.83 4.00 -11.73
CA GLY A 191 12.70 4.44 -10.63
C GLY A 191 13.32 5.81 -10.88
N VAL A 192 12.94 6.80 -10.06
CA VAL A 192 13.56 8.13 -10.06
C VAL A 192 14.91 8.08 -9.36
N SER A 193 15.89 8.86 -9.85
CA SER A 193 17.23 8.99 -9.25
C SER A 193 17.78 10.40 -9.50
N ASN A 194 17.35 11.37 -8.69
CA ASN A 194 17.81 12.74 -8.82
C ASN A 194 19.24 12.91 -8.29
N ALA A 195 20.06 13.73 -8.95
CA ALA A 195 21.51 13.81 -8.72
C ALA A 195 21.90 14.17 -7.27
N ASP A 196 21.13 15.03 -6.64
CA ASP A 196 21.39 15.55 -5.29
C ASP A 196 20.47 14.98 -4.21
N ASP A 197 19.74 13.91 -4.54
CA ASP A 197 18.73 13.31 -3.69
C ASP A 197 19.08 11.88 -3.30
N TYR A 198 19.60 11.73 -2.10
CA TYR A 198 20.07 10.44 -1.58
C TYR A 198 18.95 9.40 -1.48
N ALA A 199 17.73 9.80 -1.16
CA ALA A 199 16.61 8.87 -0.99
C ALA A 199 16.22 8.19 -2.30
N THR A 200 16.10 8.95 -3.41
CA THR A 200 15.80 8.35 -4.72
C THR A 200 16.97 7.57 -5.29
N GLN A 201 18.20 8.00 -5.05
CA GLN A 201 19.40 7.23 -5.42
C GLN A 201 19.44 5.87 -4.72
N LEU A 202 19.11 5.82 -3.42
CA LEU A 202 19.04 4.57 -2.67
C LEU A 202 17.94 3.65 -3.22
N SER A 203 16.72 4.15 -3.41
CA SER A 203 15.63 3.32 -3.94
C SER A 203 15.92 2.85 -5.36
N ALA A 204 16.52 3.66 -6.22
CA ALA A 204 16.92 3.26 -7.57
C ALA A 204 17.97 2.14 -7.54
N SER A 205 19.03 2.28 -6.73
CA SER A 205 20.19 1.37 -6.73
C SER A 205 19.98 0.11 -5.90
N HIS A 206 19.23 0.17 -4.77
CA HIS A 206 19.09 -0.93 -3.83
C HIS A 206 17.70 -1.58 -3.83
N LEU A 207 16.72 -0.99 -4.51
CA LEU A 207 15.39 -1.56 -4.66
C LEU A 207 15.08 -1.84 -6.14
N VAL A 208 14.95 -0.79 -6.99
CA VAL A 208 14.44 -0.95 -8.36
C VAL A 208 15.36 -1.79 -9.22
N LYS A 209 16.66 -1.47 -9.25
CA LYS A 209 17.63 -2.20 -10.08
C LYS A 209 17.78 -3.67 -9.68
N PRO A 210 18.02 -4.03 -8.40
CA PRO A 210 18.09 -5.44 -8.00
C PRO A 210 16.76 -6.19 -8.21
N LEU A 211 15.61 -5.51 -8.03
CA LEU A 211 14.30 -6.09 -8.25
C LEU A 211 14.11 -6.44 -9.74
N ALA A 212 14.46 -5.51 -10.66
CA ALA A 212 14.41 -5.76 -12.10
C ALA A 212 15.29 -6.96 -12.51
N GLU A 213 16.51 -7.02 -11.99
CA GLU A 213 17.46 -8.12 -12.25
C GLU A 213 16.92 -9.47 -11.79
N ARG A 214 16.30 -9.52 -10.60
CA ARG A 214 15.71 -10.76 -10.08
C ARG A 214 14.44 -11.16 -10.80
N LEU A 215 13.53 -10.22 -11.06
CA LEU A 215 12.30 -10.49 -11.80
C LEU A 215 12.54 -10.84 -13.27
N GLY A 216 13.67 -10.47 -13.86
CA GLY A 216 14.09 -10.86 -15.21
C GLY A 216 14.47 -12.33 -15.36
N ARG A 217 14.42 -13.12 -14.27
CA ARG A 217 14.76 -14.55 -14.26
C ARG A 217 13.63 -15.33 -13.58
N PRO A 218 13.39 -16.59 -14.01
CA PRO A 218 12.49 -17.46 -13.25
C PRO A 218 13.00 -17.63 -11.82
N ALA A 219 12.10 -17.90 -10.88
CA ALA A 219 12.48 -18.27 -9.53
C ALA A 219 13.16 -19.66 -9.54
N GLU A 220 13.99 -19.96 -8.52
CA GLU A 220 14.70 -21.27 -8.41
C GLU A 220 13.76 -22.48 -8.44
N TRP A 221 12.51 -22.29 -8.00
CA TRP A 221 11.46 -23.31 -7.98
C TRP A 221 10.56 -23.32 -9.23
N GLN A 222 10.84 -22.47 -10.23
CA GLN A 222 10.02 -22.28 -11.44
C GLN A 222 10.78 -22.76 -12.67
N GLU A 223 10.13 -23.59 -13.49
CA GLU A 223 10.74 -24.03 -14.74
C GLU A 223 10.96 -22.84 -15.69
N PRO A 224 12.14 -22.72 -16.32
CA PRO A 224 12.44 -21.61 -17.22
C PRO A 224 11.47 -21.47 -18.40
N THR A 225 10.85 -22.56 -18.85
CA THR A 225 9.90 -22.60 -19.96
C THR A 225 8.56 -21.94 -19.62
N ASP A 226 8.23 -21.80 -18.33
CA ASP A 226 6.97 -21.22 -17.85
C ASP A 226 7.09 -19.71 -17.63
N TRP A 227 8.31 -19.13 -17.86
CA TRP A 227 8.58 -17.72 -17.64
C TRP A 227 8.45 -16.93 -18.95
N ASP A 228 7.33 -16.25 -19.12
CA ASP A 228 6.98 -15.48 -20.33
C ASP A 228 6.69 -13.99 -20.02
N TRP A 229 7.19 -13.47 -18.90
CA TRP A 229 7.03 -12.08 -18.50
C TRP A 229 8.11 -11.18 -19.11
N GLU A 230 7.69 -10.11 -19.78
CA GLU A 230 8.56 -9.00 -20.20
C GLU A 230 8.81 -8.07 -19.01
N ILE A 231 10.09 -7.84 -18.66
CA ILE A 231 10.49 -6.91 -17.61
C ILE A 231 11.07 -5.66 -18.24
N GLN A 232 10.33 -4.56 -18.14
CA GLN A 232 10.74 -3.24 -18.61
C GLN A 232 11.24 -2.40 -17.43
N THR A 233 12.42 -1.79 -17.58
CA THR A 233 12.99 -0.88 -16.56
C THR A 233 13.08 0.52 -17.13
N VAL A 234 12.48 1.49 -16.42
CA VAL A 234 12.50 2.92 -16.74
C VAL A 234 13.12 3.64 -15.57
N MET A 235 14.36 4.12 -15.70
CA MET A 235 15.13 4.66 -14.59
C MET A 235 15.83 5.96 -14.95
N SER A 236 16.19 6.73 -13.91
CA SER A 236 16.98 7.96 -14.02
C SER A 236 16.41 8.90 -15.08
N GLN A 237 17.18 9.34 -16.05
CA GLN A 237 16.77 10.35 -17.05
C GLN A 237 15.51 9.96 -17.85
N ASP A 238 15.18 8.67 -17.96
CA ASP A 238 13.98 8.19 -18.63
C ASP A 238 12.74 8.21 -17.72
N ALA A 239 12.92 8.35 -16.40
CA ALA A 239 11.83 8.30 -15.42
C ALA A 239 11.08 9.64 -15.31
N THR A 240 10.73 10.21 -16.45
CA THR A 240 10.05 11.51 -16.57
C THR A 240 8.55 11.41 -16.35
N LYS A 241 7.89 12.56 -16.05
CA LYS A 241 6.44 12.67 -15.93
C LYS A 241 5.73 12.20 -17.21
N ALA A 242 6.25 12.59 -18.38
CA ALA A 242 5.71 12.16 -19.67
C ALA A 242 5.80 10.64 -19.85
N ARG A 243 6.91 10.01 -19.44
CA ARG A 243 7.07 8.56 -19.49
C ARG A 243 6.13 7.85 -18.53
N LEU A 244 5.96 8.37 -17.32
CA LEU A 244 5.01 7.83 -16.35
C LEU A 244 3.57 7.88 -16.88
N GLY A 245 3.18 8.95 -17.58
CA GLY A 245 1.88 9.04 -18.27
C GLY A 245 1.67 7.96 -19.32
N ARG A 246 2.73 7.57 -20.08
CA ARG A 246 2.62 6.43 -21.01
C ARG A 246 2.47 5.10 -20.30
N LEU A 247 3.07 4.93 -19.12
CA LEU A 247 2.91 3.73 -18.29
C LEU A 247 1.56 3.71 -17.55
N LEU A 248 1.00 4.86 -17.20
CA LEU A 248 -0.28 4.97 -16.48
C LEU A 248 -1.45 5.29 -17.43
N GLY A 249 -1.61 4.46 -18.48
CA GLY A 249 -2.76 4.50 -19.38
C GLY A 249 -2.45 4.90 -20.81
N GLY A 250 -1.18 5.18 -21.15
CA GLY A 250 -0.73 5.40 -22.53
C GLY A 250 -0.43 4.12 -23.30
N ASP A 251 0.43 4.24 -24.29
CA ASP A 251 0.81 3.15 -25.20
C ASP A 251 1.74 2.09 -24.58
N GLU A 252 2.39 2.42 -23.45
CA GLU A 252 3.30 1.52 -22.76
C GLU A 252 2.70 0.90 -21.48
N THR A 253 1.40 0.99 -21.28
CA THR A 253 0.74 0.51 -20.03
C THR A 253 0.97 -0.98 -19.81
N PRO A 254 1.66 -1.38 -18.70
CA PRO A 254 1.92 -2.77 -18.38
C PRO A 254 0.71 -3.43 -17.70
N ALA A 255 0.80 -4.73 -17.42
CA ALA A 255 -0.12 -5.43 -16.55
C ALA A 255 0.17 -5.13 -15.06
N LEU A 256 1.46 -4.98 -14.72
CA LEU A 256 1.94 -4.67 -13.38
C LEU A 256 2.97 -3.53 -13.44
N LEU A 257 2.68 -2.43 -12.76
CA LEU A 257 3.59 -1.28 -12.65
C LEU A 257 4.12 -1.16 -11.22
N PHE A 258 5.43 -1.15 -11.07
CA PHE A 258 6.10 -0.79 -9.82
C PHE A 258 6.77 0.57 -9.97
N THR A 259 6.53 1.51 -9.05
CA THR A 259 7.17 2.83 -9.05
C THR A 259 7.92 3.08 -7.75
N ALA A 260 9.10 3.69 -7.84
CA ALA A 260 9.85 4.18 -6.70
C ALA A 260 10.27 5.64 -6.92
N SER A 261 9.72 6.53 -6.10
CA SER A 261 9.96 7.98 -6.16
C SER A 261 9.62 8.64 -4.82
N HIS A 262 9.82 9.96 -4.71
CA HIS A 262 9.15 10.70 -3.65
C HIS A 262 7.64 10.77 -3.89
N GLY A 263 6.86 10.69 -2.83
CA GLY A 263 5.47 11.14 -2.82
C GLY A 263 5.39 12.59 -2.38
N MET A 264 4.64 13.40 -3.11
CA MET A 264 4.44 14.81 -2.78
C MET A 264 3.71 14.95 -1.44
N GLY A 265 4.21 15.87 -0.61
CA GLY A 265 3.60 16.21 0.67
C GLY A 265 3.28 17.70 0.75
N PHE A 266 2.09 18.00 1.24
CA PHE A 266 1.61 19.37 1.41
C PHE A 266 1.40 19.69 2.89
N PRO A 267 1.55 20.97 3.32
CA PRO A 267 1.20 21.36 4.68
C PRO A 267 -0.25 21.00 5.02
N CYS A 268 -0.51 20.73 6.30
CA CYS A 268 -1.86 20.45 6.79
C CYS A 268 -2.83 21.59 6.42
N GLY A 269 -3.91 21.25 5.73
CA GLY A 269 -4.93 22.21 5.27
C GLY A 269 -4.56 23.01 4.02
N ASP A 270 -3.45 22.70 3.34
CA ASP A 270 -3.13 23.29 2.05
C ASP A 270 -4.23 22.96 1.01
N PRO A 271 -4.71 23.93 0.20
CA PRO A 271 -5.76 23.68 -0.80
C PRO A 271 -5.47 22.55 -1.78
N LEU A 272 -4.20 22.31 -2.10
CA LEU A 272 -3.77 21.22 -3.00
C LEU A 272 -3.54 19.89 -2.27
N GLN A 273 -3.55 19.87 -0.94
CA GLN A 273 -3.22 18.67 -0.19
C GLN A 273 -4.07 17.47 -0.60
N ARG A 274 -5.39 17.57 -0.58
CA ARG A 274 -6.29 16.46 -0.89
C ARG A 274 -6.18 15.99 -2.35
N ALA A 275 -5.88 16.89 -3.27
CA ALA A 275 -5.76 16.59 -4.69
C ALA A 275 -4.41 15.97 -5.08
N HIS A 276 -3.32 16.42 -4.44
CA HIS A 276 -1.97 16.13 -4.91
C HIS A 276 -1.08 15.40 -3.89
N GLN A 277 -1.51 15.22 -2.62
CA GLN A 277 -0.70 14.47 -1.66
C GLN A 277 -0.53 13.02 -2.12
N GLY A 278 0.72 12.53 -2.12
CA GLY A 278 1.06 11.22 -2.64
C GLY A 278 1.25 11.17 -4.16
N ALA A 279 1.15 12.31 -4.88
CA ALA A 279 1.54 12.40 -6.28
C ALA A 279 3.02 12.06 -6.44
N LEU A 280 3.39 11.42 -7.54
CA LEU A 280 4.71 10.85 -7.75
C LEU A 280 5.67 11.88 -8.36
N LEU A 281 6.69 12.29 -7.61
CA LEU A 281 7.72 13.21 -8.10
C LEU A 281 8.58 12.49 -9.15
N CYS A 282 8.75 13.13 -10.31
CA CYS A 282 9.43 12.55 -11.46
C CYS A 282 10.86 13.09 -11.64
N GLN A 283 11.60 12.49 -12.57
CA GLN A 283 12.99 12.87 -12.84
C GLN A 283 13.14 14.27 -13.42
N ASP A 284 12.04 14.87 -13.91
CA ASP A 284 11.99 16.26 -14.40
C ASP A 284 12.36 17.28 -13.31
N TRP A 285 12.18 16.92 -12.03
CA TRP A 285 12.62 17.75 -10.91
C TRP A 285 14.14 17.70 -10.75
N PRO A 286 14.85 18.85 -10.77
CA PRO A 286 16.31 18.86 -10.78
C PRO A 286 16.97 18.48 -9.44
N GLY A 287 16.21 18.31 -8.38
CA GLY A 287 16.73 17.91 -7.06
C GLY A 287 16.70 19.04 -6.01
N PRO A 288 16.90 18.67 -4.72
CA PRO A 288 16.69 19.59 -3.58
C PRO A 288 17.73 20.71 -3.49
N LYS A 289 18.90 20.59 -4.11
CA LYS A 289 19.90 21.67 -4.12
C LYS A 289 19.63 22.72 -5.20
N GLU A 290 19.15 22.28 -6.35
CA GLU A 290 18.90 23.17 -7.49
C GLU A 290 17.53 23.82 -7.44
N TRP A 291 16.54 23.18 -6.77
CA TRP A 291 15.17 23.65 -6.70
C TRP A 291 14.68 23.84 -5.27
N ARG A 292 15.01 25.01 -4.67
CA ARG A 292 14.59 25.37 -3.30
C ARG A 292 13.39 26.33 -3.30
N LYS A 293 12.33 25.94 -3.99
CA LYS A 293 11.07 26.68 -4.06
C LYS A 293 9.90 25.73 -4.28
N SER A 294 8.69 26.23 -4.33
CA SER A 294 7.49 25.44 -4.62
C SER A 294 7.70 24.56 -5.87
N VAL A 295 7.36 23.26 -5.73
CA VAL A 295 7.46 22.26 -6.81
C VAL A 295 6.19 22.37 -7.67
N PRO A 296 6.31 22.81 -8.94
CA PRO A 296 5.13 22.93 -9.80
C PRO A 296 4.63 21.55 -10.26
N PRO A 297 3.35 21.47 -10.70
CA PRO A 297 2.77 20.23 -11.22
C PRO A 297 3.56 19.58 -12.38
N ASP A 298 4.32 20.35 -13.13
CA ASP A 298 5.15 19.84 -14.24
C ASP A 298 6.17 18.78 -13.81
N PHE A 299 6.56 18.76 -12.54
CA PHE A 299 7.57 17.84 -12.01
C PHE A 299 7.01 16.58 -11.36
N TYR A 300 5.70 16.47 -11.13
CA TYR A 300 5.10 15.31 -10.50
C TYR A 300 3.83 14.85 -11.23
N PHE A 301 3.49 13.58 -11.07
CA PHE A 301 2.30 12.97 -11.66
C PHE A 301 1.21 12.80 -10.58
N ALA A 302 0.12 13.54 -10.72
CA ALA A 302 -1.03 13.55 -9.82
C ALA A 302 -2.25 12.84 -10.44
N GLY A 303 -3.34 12.74 -9.68
CA GLY A 303 -4.58 12.12 -10.17
C GLY A 303 -5.20 12.81 -11.37
N GLU A 304 -5.03 14.13 -11.51
CA GLU A 304 -5.51 14.92 -12.67
C GLU A 304 -4.71 14.69 -13.95
N ASP A 305 -3.47 14.17 -13.84
CA ASP A 305 -2.65 13.82 -15.00
C ASP A 305 -3.06 12.47 -15.64
N VAL A 306 -3.94 11.70 -15.00
CA VAL A 306 -4.54 10.51 -15.61
C VAL A 306 -5.51 10.95 -16.70
N ALA A 307 -5.10 10.82 -17.95
CA ALA A 307 -5.88 11.28 -19.10
C ALA A 307 -7.24 10.59 -19.18
N GLU A 308 -8.29 11.27 -19.66
CA GLU A 308 -9.60 10.65 -19.87
C GLU A 308 -9.56 9.48 -20.88
N SER A 309 -8.60 9.49 -21.79
CA SER A 309 -8.35 8.42 -22.74
C SER A 309 -7.46 7.31 -22.19
N ALA A 310 -7.05 7.36 -20.92
CA ALA A 310 -6.14 6.39 -20.33
C ALA A 310 -6.72 4.98 -20.36
N ARG A 311 -5.87 3.99 -20.68
CA ARG A 311 -6.22 2.58 -20.77
C ARG A 311 -5.61 1.81 -19.60
N VAL A 312 -6.13 2.04 -18.39
CA VAL A 312 -5.63 1.43 -17.15
C VAL A 312 -6.39 0.14 -16.75
N ALA A 313 -7.46 -0.22 -17.47
CA ALA A 313 -8.27 -1.40 -17.15
C ALA A 313 -7.40 -2.67 -17.01
N GLY A 314 -7.60 -3.41 -15.92
CA GLY A 314 -6.94 -4.69 -15.69
C GLY A 314 -5.50 -4.62 -15.15
N MET A 315 -4.92 -3.41 -14.95
CA MET A 315 -3.59 -3.27 -14.35
C MET A 315 -3.63 -3.31 -12.83
N VAL A 316 -2.51 -3.69 -12.24
CA VAL A 316 -2.21 -3.52 -10.80
C VAL A 316 -0.99 -2.61 -10.68
N VAL A 317 -1.00 -1.72 -9.71
CA VAL A 317 0.07 -0.74 -9.49
C VAL A 317 0.62 -0.89 -8.06
N PHE A 318 1.94 -0.77 -7.92
CA PHE A 318 2.63 -0.72 -6.64
C PHE A 318 3.46 0.57 -6.56
N HIS A 319 3.10 1.48 -5.66
CA HIS A 319 3.81 2.74 -5.43
C HIS A 319 4.69 2.65 -4.17
N PHE A 320 6.00 2.63 -4.34
CA PHE A 320 6.92 2.93 -3.25
C PHE A 320 7.16 4.44 -3.19
N ALA A 321 6.29 5.13 -2.47
CA ALA A 321 6.31 6.58 -2.29
C ALA A 321 5.54 6.99 -1.03
N CYS A 322 5.95 8.06 -0.36
CA CYS A 322 5.20 8.62 0.76
C CYS A 322 3.77 8.97 0.33
N HIS A 323 2.79 8.62 1.15
CA HIS A 323 1.37 8.92 0.89
C HIS A 323 0.80 8.32 -0.41
N GLY A 324 1.47 7.35 -1.02
CA GLY A 324 1.02 6.72 -2.27
C GLY A 324 -0.34 6.03 -2.20
N ALA A 325 -0.79 5.63 -1.01
CA ALA A 325 -2.13 5.09 -0.76
C ALA A 325 -3.05 6.07 -0.04
N GLY A 326 -2.52 6.92 0.85
CA GLY A 326 -3.32 7.83 1.65
C GLY A 326 -2.51 8.63 2.66
N ALA A 327 -3.20 9.44 3.45
CA ALA A 327 -2.61 10.19 4.54
C ALA A 327 -3.46 10.05 5.82
N PRO A 328 -2.84 9.78 6.99
CA PRO A 328 -3.52 9.87 8.27
C PRO A 328 -3.70 11.34 8.67
N ALA A 329 -4.56 11.61 9.65
CA ALA A 329 -4.71 12.97 10.19
C ALA A 329 -3.51 13.39 11.05
N LEU A 330 -2.94 12.45 11.79
CA LEU A 330 -1.86 12.68 12.74
C LEU A 330 -0.59 11.97 12.30
N ASP A 331 0.55 12.57 12.62
CA ASP A 331 1.87 12.00 12.41
C ASP A 331 2.11 10.83 13.37
N GLU A 332 1.99 9.62 12.88
CA GLU A 332 2.17 8.40 13.67
C GLU A 332 3.65 8.08 13.94
N PHE A 333 4.59 8.73 13.24
CA PHE A 333 6.03 8.66 13.51
C PHE A 333 6.50 9.71 14.53
N ALA A 334 5.72 10.72 14.85
CA ALA A 334 6.10 11.87 15.68
C ALA A 334 5.43 11.88 17.06
N ILE A 335 5.45 10.78 17.80
CA ILE A 335 4.94 10.73 19.18
C ILE A 335 5.98 11.37 20.11
N SER A 336 5.75 12.61 20.53
CA SER A 336 6.56 13.30 21.53
C SER A 336 5.94 13.14 22.91
N LYS A 337 6.75 12.81 23.92
CA LYS A 337 6.30 12.78 25.32
C LYS A 337 5.81 14.17 25.73
N GLY A 338 4.50 14.32 26.03
CA GLY A 338 3.92 15.58 26.52
C GLY A 338 3.64 16.65 25.47
N ALA A 339 3.86 16.39 24.17
CA ALA A 339 3.43 17.26 23.08
C ALA A 339 2.21 16.66 22.36
N SER A 340 1.32 17.51 21.84
CA SER A 340 0.25 17.05 20.97
C SER A 340 0.85 16.48 19.68
N PRO A 341 0.29 15.38 19.12
CA PRO A 341 0.72 14.84 17.83
C PRO A 341 0.65 15.93 16.74
N ARG A 342 1.64 15.97 15.86
CA ARG A 342 1.64 16.89 14.73
C ARG A 342 0.54 16.47 13.75
N SER A 343 -0.28 17.41 13.28
CA SER A 343 -1.26 17.15 12.23
C SER A 343 -0.58 17.06 10.87
N ILE A 344 -0.83 15.98 10.14
CA ILE A 344 -0.46 15.78 8.74
C ILE A 344 -1.55 16.35 7.84
N ALA A 345 -2.81 16.04 8.15
CA ALA A 345 -3.98 16.49 7.40
C ALA A 345 -5.11 16.88 8.38
N PRO A 346 -6.08 17.72 7.96
CA PRO A 346 -7.26 18.01 8.77
C PRO A 346 -8.09 16.76 9.09
N GLU A 347 -8.14 15.81 8.15
CA GLU A 347 -8.82 14.53 8.24
C GLU A 347 -8.02 13.48 7.46
N PRO A 348 -8.07 12.18 7.84
CA PRO A 348 -7.42 11.13 7.06
C PRO A 348 -8.12 10.96 5.71
N PHE A 349 -7.40 10.58 4.67
CA PHE A 349 -7.97 10.37 3.34
C PHE A 349 -7.17 9.37 2.51
N VAL A 350 -7.83 8.75 1.52
CA VAL A 350 -7.19 7.97 0.44
C VAL A 350 -6.67 8.94 -0.62
N SER A 351 -5.43 8.75 -1.08
CA SER A 351 -4.80 9.63 -2.07
C SER A 351 -5.54 9.65 -3.41
N ARG A 352 -5.52 10.82 -4.07
CA ARG A 352 -6.30 11.05 -5.29
C ARG A 352 -5.86 10.20 -6.48
N LEU A 353 -4.56 9.96 -6.63
CA LEU A 353 -4.04 9.17 -7.74
C LEU A 353 -4.58 7.73 -7.76
N PRO A 354 -4.54 6.94 -6.67
CA PRO A 354 -5.25 5.65 -6.60
C PRO A 354 -6.74 5.74 -6.93
N GLN A 355 -7.45 6.72 -6.37
CA GLN A 355 -8.89 6.87 -6.65
C GLN A 355 -9.17 7.07 -8.15
N ARG A 356 -8.41 7.93 -8.82
CA ARG A 356 -8.57 8.21 -10.26
C ARG A 356 -8.22 7.00 -11.13
N LEU A 357 -7.18 6.24 -10.76
CA LEU A 357 -6.81 5.02 -11.48
C LEU A 357 -7.90 3.95 -11.36
N LEU A 358 -8.48 3.76 -10.16
CA LEU A 358 -9.47 2.72 -9.89
C LEU A 358 -10.86 3.06 -10.47
N SER A 359 -11.28 4.33 -10.40
CA SER A 359 -12.60 4.77 -10.88
C SER A 359 -12.58 5.35 -12.30
N HIS A 360 -11.54 5.03 -13.10
CA HIS A 360 -11.38 5.60 -14.45
C HIS A 360 -12.57 5.27 -15.35
N PRO A 361 -13.18 6.25 -16.07
CA PRO A 361 -14.40 6.05 -16.85
C PRO A 361 -14.23 5.06 -18.01
N GLY A 362 -13.04 4.95 -18.60
CA GLY A 362 -12.70 3.99 -19.64
C GLY A 362 -12.36 2.57 -19.14
N GLY A 363 -12.62 2.27 -17.87
CA GLY A 363 -12.22 1.05 -17.16
C GLY A 363 -11.02 1.29 -16.25
N GLY A 364 -11.20 1.01 -14.95
CA GLY A 364 -10.22 1.28 -13.91
C GLY A 364 -9.14 0.20 -13.76
N ALA A 365 -8.03 0.58 -13.14
CA ALA A 365 -7.08 -0.35 -12.55
C ALA A 365 -7.76 -1.21 -11.48
N LEU A 366 -7.20 -2.38 -11.18
CA LEU A 366 -7.82 -3.33 -10.24
C LEU A 366 -7.42 -3.06 -8.80
N ALA A 367 -6.16 -2.69 -8.58
CA ALA A 367 -5.66 -2.32 -7.27
C ALA A 367 -4.43 -1.42 -7.38
N VAL A 368 -4.22 -0.60 -6.36
CA VAL A 368 -3.01 0.19 -6.12
C VAL A 368 -2.50 -0.16 -4.72
N VAL A 369 -1.27 -0.65 -4.63
CA VAL A 369 -0.56 -0.83 -3.36
C VAL A 369 0.30 0.38 -3.10
N GLY A 370 0.32 0.89 -1.88
CA GLY A 370 1.17 2.04 -1.52
C GLY A 370 1.20 2.30 -0.02
N HIS A 371 1.95 3.31 0.38
CA HIS A 371 2.03 3.73 1.78
C HIS A 371 0.92 4.71 2.16
N VAL A 372 0.35 4.52 3.33
CA VAL A 372 -0.63 5.46 3.91
C VAL A 372 0.07 6.70 4.46
N GLU A 373 1.32 6.58 4.91
CA GLU A 373 2.12 7.68 5.41
C GLU A 373 3.50 7.71 4.73
N ARG A 374 4.58 7.71 5.49
CA ARG A 374 5.96 7.79 4.98
C ARG A 374 6.46 6.43 4.52
N ALA A 375 7.14 6.41 3.39
CA ALA A 375 7.91 5.26 2.91
C ALA A 375 9.40 5.47 3.23
N TRP A 376 10.03 4.49 3.88
CA TRP A 376 11.40 4.58 4.34
C TRP A 376 12.31 3.55 3.66
N ALA A 377 13.61 3.84 3.63
CA ALA A 377 14.61 2.89 3.15
C ALA A 377 14.68 1.59 3.99
N HIS A 378 14.13 1.58 5.21
CA HIS A 378 14.02 0.38 6.05
C HIS A 378 13.21 -0.74 5.40
N SER A 379 12.30 -0.43 4.49
CA SER A 379 11.57 -1.44 3.70
C SER A 379 12.49 -2.33 2.86
N PHE A 380 13.65 -1.84 2.41
CA PHE A 380 14.52 -2.54 1.46
C PHE A 380 16.01 -2.55 1.83
N LEU A 381 16.40 -1.88 2.91
CA LEU A 381 17.80 -1.88 3.40
C LEU A 381 17.88 -2.45 4.82
N SER A 382 18.83 -3.37 5.01
CA SER A 382 19.21 -3.84 6.34
C SER A 382 20.03 -2.82 7.12
N LYS A 383 20.20 -3.04 8.43
CA LYS A 383 21.11 -2.27 9.28
C LYS A 383 22.57 -2.24 8.76
N THR A 384 22.96 -3.18 7.92
CA THR A 384 24.28 -3.28 7.29
C THR A 384 24.31 -2.72 5.87
N SER A 385 23.29 -1.95 5.48
CA SER A 385 23.12 -1.39 4.12
C SER A 385 23.08 -2.44 3.01
N THR A 386 22.71 -3.68 3.33
CA THR A 386 22.49 -4.75 2.35
C THR A 386 21.05 -4.71 1.86
N SER A 387 20.85 -4.83 0.55
CA SER A 387 19.49 -4.86 -0.03
C SER A 387 18.67 -6.04 0.52
N GLN A 388 17.51 -5.74 1.07
CA GLN A 388 16.53 -6.69 1.60
C GLN A 388 15.22 -6.57 0.81
N ILE A 389 15.25 -6.93 -0.47
CA ILE A 389 14.11 -6.79 -1.37
C ILE A 389 13.18 -8.01 -1.41
N GLY A 390 13.40 -8.98 -0.51
CA GLY A 390 12.67 -10.27 -0.53
C GLY A 390 11.15 -10.12 -0.47
N ALA A 391 10.62 -9.21 0.35
CA ALA A 391 9.18 -8.96 0.44
C ALA A 391 8.62 -8.40 -0.88
N PHE A 392 9.30 -7.44 -1.49
CA PHE A 392 8.91 -6.86 -2.79
C PHE A 392 8.98 -7.91 -3.91
N GLU A 393 10.09 -8.66 -3.98
CA GLU A 393 10.24 -9.72 -4.98
C GLU A 393 9.14 -10.76 -4.83
N SER A 394 8.89 -11.23 -3.61
CA SER A 394 7.86 -12.24 -3.33
C SER A 394 6.46 -11.74 -3.70
N ALA A 395 6.12 -10.50 -3.31
CA ALA A 395 4.82 -9.91 -3.64
C ALA A 395 4.62 -9.80 -5.17
N LEU A 396 5.61 -9.26 -5.90
CA LEU A 396 5.51 -9.12 -7.35
C LEU A 396 5.45 -10.49 -8.05
N ARG A 397 6.26 -11.47 -7.61
CA ARG A 397 6.19 -12.83 -8.15
C ARG A 397 4.85 -13.51 -7.89
N LEU A 398 4.25 -13.33 -6.71
CA LEU A 398 2.92 -13.83 -6.42
C LEU A 398 1.88 -13.21 -7.37
N LEU A 399 1.93 -11.89 -7.58
CA LEU A 399 1.05 -11.21 -8.56
C LEU A 399 1.26 -11.75 -9.98
N MET A 400 2.51 -11.90 -10.42
CA MET A 400 2.86 -12.47 -11.72
C MET A 400 2.38 -13.91 -11.90
N ASN A 401 2.30 -14.68 -10.81
CA ASN A 401 1.78 -16.06 -10.80
C ASN A 401 0.25 -16.13 -10.57
N GLY A 402 -0.46 -14.99 -10.69
CA GLY A 402 -1.92 -14.92 -10.62
C GLY A 402 -2.51 -15.12 -9.22
N TYR A 403 -1.73 -14.85 -8.16
CA TYR A 403 -2.29 -14.77 -6.81
C TYR A 403 -3.04 -13.44 -6.62
N PRO A 404 -4.09 -13.44 -5.78
CA PRO A 404 -4.80 -12.21 -5.41
C PRO A 404 -3.88 -11.20 -4.73
N VAL A 405 -4.15 -9.90 -4.97
CA VAL A 405 -3.27 -8.81 -4.49
C VAL A 405 -3.15 -8.79 -2.97
N GLY A 406 -4.23 -9.06 -2.22
CA GLY A 406 -4.19 -9.10 -0.77
C GLY A 406 -3.30 -10.24 -0.24
N TYR A 407 -3.34 -11.42 -0.87
CA TYR A 407 -2.44 -12.51 -0.53
C TYR A 407 -0.98 -12.19 -0.88
N ALA A 408 -0.75 -11.52 -1.99
CA ALA A 408 0.60 -11.12 -2.36
C ALA A 408 1.27 -10.18 -1.33
N MET A 409 0.47 -9.46 -0.52
CA MET A 409 0.96 -8.59 0.54
C MET A 409 1.27 -9.31 1.86
N GLU A 410 1.01 -10.61 2.00
CA GLU A 410 1.26 -11.37 3.25
C GLU A 410 2.70 -11.26 3.76
N TYR A 411 3.69 -11.19 2.87
CA TYR A 411 5.09 -11.03 3.28
C TYR A 411 5.36 -9.69 3.98
N PHE A 412 4.71 -8.62 3.56
CA PHE A 412 4.80 -7.32 4.25
C PHE A 412 4.10 -7.38 5.61
N ASN A 413 2.93 -8.01 5.68
CA ASN A 413 2.17 -8.19 6.93
C ASN A 413 2.92 -9.09 7.91
N LEU A 414 3.59 -10.14 7.43
CA LEU A 414 4.44 -11.00 8.24
C LEU A 414 5.66 -10.24 8.76
N GLN A 415 6.32 -9.45 7.91
CA GLN A 415 7.45 -8.60 8.31
C GLN A 415 7.02 -7.59 9.38
N TYR A 416 5.86 -6.95 9.22
CA TYR A 416 5.28 -6.08 10.26
C TYR A 416 5.10 -6.83 11.59
N ALA A 417 4.52 -8.02 11.56
CA ALA A 417 4.31 -8.82 12.77
C ALA A 417 5.63 -9.25 13.44
N GLU A 418 6.67 -9.58 12.66
CA GLU A 418 8.02 -9.90 13.17
C GLU A 418 8.67 -8.69 13.83
N LEU A 419 8.67 -7.56 13.15
CA LEU A 419 9.20 -6.31 13.69
C LEU A 419 8.48 -5.84 14.95
N ALA A 420 7.17 -6.05 15.06
CA ALA A 420 6.39 -5.76 16.27
C ALA A 420 6.80 -6.67 17.44
N ALA A 421 7.09 -7.95 17.20
CA ALA A 421 7.59 -8.87 18.22
C ALA A 421 9.01 -8.49 18.70
N ASP A 422 9.90 -8.17 17.76
CA ASP A 422 11.27 -7.73 18.06
C ASP A 422 11.30 -6.41 18.84
N LEU A 423 10.46 -5.45 18.42
CA LEU A 423 10.31 -4.17 19.12
C LEU A 423 9.81 -4.38 20.55
N THR A 424 8.82 -5.27 20.74
CA THR A 424 8.30 -5.60 22.09
C THR A 424 9.40 -6.18 22.98
N LEU A 425 10.22 -7.11 22.45
CA LEU A 425 11.35 -7.68 23.18
C LEU A 425 12.40 -6.62 23.54
N ALA A 426 12.76 -5.74 22.59
CA ALA A 426 13.71 -4.65 22.84
C ALA A 426 13.21 -3.67 23.91
N LEU A 427 11.93 -3.34 23.89
CA LEU A 427 11.30 -2.50 24.93
C LEU A 427 11.33 -3.17 26.31
N GLN A 428 11.10 -4.48 26.40
CA GLN A 428 11.22 -5.24 27.66
C GLN A 428 12.66 -5.23 28.19
N ARG A 429 13.65 -5.47 27.33
CA ARG A 429 15.08 -5.43 27.70
C ARG A 429 15.47 -4.04 28.21
N SER A 430 15.00 -2.98 27.57
CA SER A 430 15.21 -1.61 28.02
C SER A 430 14.52 -1.34 29.39
N GLY A 431 13.34 -1.90 29.62
CA GLY A 431 12.64 -1.83 30.90
C GLY A 431 13.40 -2.54 32.05
N TYR A 432 14.22 -3.53 31.74
CA TYR A 432 15.14 -4.19 32.67
C TYR A 432 16.51 -3.50 32.80
N GLY A 433 16.69 -2.34 32.21
CA GLY A 433 17.88 -1.48 32.37
C GLY A 433 18.95 -1.63 31.28
N GLU A 434 18.72 -2.39 30.20
CA GLU A 434 19.61 -2.41 29.07
C GLU A 434 19.58 -1.08 28.31
N LYS A 435 20.75 -0.52 28.00
CA LYS A 435 20.86 0.72 27.22
C LYS A 435 20.95 0.41 25.73
N ILE A 436 19.79 0.19 25.09
CA ILE A 436 19.65 -0.17 23.67
C ILE A 436 18.77 0.81 22.86
N PRO A 437 18.93 2.15 23.06
CA PRO A 437 18.03 3.11 22.45
C PRO A 437 18.03 3.05 20.91
N GLN A 438 19.19 2.93 20.25
CA GLN A 438 19.28 2.86 18.79
C GLN A 438 18.63 1.59 18.20
N GLU A 439 18.65 0.47 18.95
CA GLU A 439 17.98 -0.75 18.51
C GLU A 439 16.45 -0.56 18.52
N ILE A 440 15.91 -0.02 19.60
CA ILE A 440 14.47 0.29 19.74
C ILE A 440 14.01 1.24 18.65
N GLU A 441 14.76 2.31 18.42
CA GLU A 441 14.48 3.29 17.38
C GLU A 441 14.40 2.66 15.99
N SER A 442 15.45 1.93 15.61
CA SER A 442 15.51 1.26 14.31
C SER A 442 14.36 0.28 14.12
N LEU A 443 14.02 -0.50 15.16
CA LEU A 443 12.90 -1.44 15.12
C LEU A 443 11.56 -0.71 15.02
N TRP A 444 11.40 0.40 15.73
CA TRP A 444 10.17 1.20 15.69
C TRP A 444 9.94 1.83 14.31
N LEU A 445 10.96 2.41 13.70
CA LEU A 445 10.88 2.95 12.34
C LEU A 445 10.53 1.86 11.33
N ALA A 446 11.24 0.73 11.38
CA ALA A 446 10.99 -0.38 10.49
C ALA A 446 9.59 -1.00 10.67
N ASN A 447 9.10 -1.08 11.92
CA ASN A 447 7.76 -1.57 12.23
C ASN A 447 6.68 -0.66 11.67
N ASN A 448 6.81 0.67 11.85
CA ASN A 448 5.84 1.63 11.32
C ASN A 448 5.88 1.68 9.78
N ASP A 449 7.07 1.55 9.18
CA ASP A 449 7.21 1.48 7.72
C ASP A 449 6.51 0.24 7.15
N ALA A 450 6.77 -0.94 7.71
CA ALA A 450 6.15 -2.19 7.30
C ALA A 450 4.61 -2.18 7.48
N ARG A 451 4.10 -1.54 8.53
CA ARG A 451 2.66 -1.41 8.80
C ARG A 451 1.92 -0.60 7.75
N ASN A 452 2.55 0.40 7.17
CA ASN A 452 1.88 1.43 6.37
C ASN A 452 1.58 1.02 4.91
N TYR A 453 1.96 -0.18 4.49
CA TYR A 453 1.51 -0.70 3.20
C TYR A 453 0.01 -1.00 3.23
N ALA A 454 -0.72 -0.49 2.25
CA ALA A 454 -2.15 -0.71 2.12
C ALA A 454 -2.52 -1.04 0.67
N VAL A 455 -3.50 -1.93 0.50
CA VAL A 455 -4.15 -2.20 -0.77
C VAL A 455 -5.35 -1.26 -0.91
N ILE A 456 -5.32 -0.39 -1.92
CA ILE A 456 -6.47 0.38 -2.37
C ILE A 456 -7.05 -0.36 -3.57
N GLY A 457 -8.22 -0.98 -3.35
CA GLY A 457 -8.85 -1.91 -4.28
C GLY A 457 -9.40 -3.15 -3.56
N ASP A 458 -10.09 -4.01 -4.30
CA ASP A 458 -10.56 -5.31 -3.79
C ASP A 458 -9.34 -6.26 -3.62
N PRO A 459 -9.12 -6.81 -2.41
CA PRO A 459 -7.96 -7.66 -2.13
C PRO A 459 -7.97 -8.99 -2.90
N ALA A 460 -9.10 -9.38 -3.47
CA ALA A 460 -9.24 -10.63 -4.23
C ALA A 460 -8.91 -10.49 -5.72
N VAL A 461 -8.67 -9.27 -6.23
CA VAL A 461 -8.32 -9.07 -7.64
C VAL A 461 -6.94 -9.62 -7.97
N ARG A 462 -6.79 -10.04 -9.22
CA ARG A 462 -5.54 -10.58 -9.80
C ARG A 462 -5.13 -9.77 -11.00
N VAL A 463 -3.85 -9.78 -11.32
CA VAL A 463 -3.37 -9.16 -12.57
C VAL A 463 -4.08 -9.82 -13.76
N ALA A 464 -4.76 -9.03 -14.59
CA ALA A 464 -5.54 -9.52 -15.73
C ALA A 464 -4.62 -9.70 -16.95
N VAL A 465 -4.00 -10.87 -17.08
CA VAL A 465 -3.06 -11.22 -18.17
C VAL A 465 -3.54 -12.39 -19.01
N ARG A 466 -3.10 -12.40 -20.28
CA ARG A 466 -3.34 -13.50 -21.24
C ARG A 466 -2.15 -14.47 -21.28
#